data_e42cdcaa44b62f5e2329efc5a63c3a13
#
_entry.id   e42cdcaa44b62f5e2329efc5a63c3a13
#
_cell.length_a   1.000
_cell.length_b   1.000
_cell.length_c   1.000
_cell.angle_alpha   90.00
_cell.angle_beta   90.00
_cell.angle_gamma   90.00
#
_symmetry.space_group_name_H-M   'P 1'
#
loop_
_entity.id
_entity.type
_entity.pdbx_description
1 polymer ?
#
loop_
_entity_poly.entity_id
_entity_poly.type
_entity_poly.pdbx_seq_one_letter_code
_entity_poly.pdbx_strand_id
1 'polypeptide(L)'
;MELTDLHVHSTASDGTFTPSELVAEAKKVGLKAFALTDHDTVAGIDEAAGAADKAGIELIPGIEISTKYNSTYIKDKEIHIVGLYIDYTNEHFLTEIAGFRDNRDGRNEKLIEMMNNAGMPISLEAMRDMFGDDTVLTRAHFARYMVMKGYVSSNNEAFDRYLGEGKPFYISRQMPDPARAVELIREAGGVAVLAHPILYHISDSELLKLCQYLKRHGLTGIEGCLLYT
;
A
#
# COMPACT_ATOMS: atom_id res chain seq x y z
N MET A 1 14.63 -18.66 -16.73
CA MET A 1 13.47 -18.43 -15.82
C MET A 1 12.94 -17.05 -16.18
N GLU A 2 11.67 -16.92 -16.48
CA GLU A 2 11.08 -15.60 -16.72
C GLU A 2 10.85 -14.94 -15.37
N LEU A 3 11.35 -13.71 -15.20
CA LEU A 3 11.23 -12.96 -13.96
C LEU A 3 9.91 -12.20 -13.96
N THR A 4 9.21 -12.25 -12.83
CA THR A 4 7.97 -11.50 -12.59
C THR A 4 8.03 -10.87 -11.22
N ASP A 5 7.40 -9.69 -11.05
CA ASP A 5 7.19 -9.05 -9.75
C ASP A 5 5.70 -8.70 -9.61
N LEU A 6 5.04 -9.25 -8.61
CA LEU A 6 3.60 -9.13 -8.44
C LEU A 6 3.17 -8.15 -7.35
N HIS A 7 4.14 -7.38 -6.81
CA HIS A 7 3.84 -6.40 -5.77
C HIS A 7 4.78 -5.19 -5.88
N VAL A 8 4.37 -4.20 -6.69
CA VAL A 8 5.19 -3.03 -7.00
C VAL A 8 4.38 -1.75 -6.83
N HIS A 9 5.02 -0.69 -6.31
CA HIS A 9 4.42 0.62 -6.10
C HIS A 9 5.04 1.69 -6.98
N SER A 10 4.20 2.61 -7.46
CA SER A 10 4.60 3.82 -8.18
C SER A 10 4.43 5.07 -7.32
N THR A 11 4.71 6.23 -7.93
CA THR A 11 4.41 7.54 -7.30
C THR A 11 2.92 7.84 -7.16
N ALA A 12 2.02 7.00 -7.69
CA ALA A 12 0.59 7.09 -7.37
C ALA A 12 0.31 6.76 -5.89
N SER A 13 1.21 6.00 -5.25
CA SER A 13 1.28 5.84 -3.79
C SER A 13 2.71 6.14 -3.29
N ASP A 14 3.42 5.21 -2.69
CA ASP A 14 4.70 5.47 -2.02
C ASP A 14 5.93 4.89 -2.73
N GLY A 15 5.80 4.46 -3.97
CA GLY A 15 6.92 4.19 -4.84
C GLY A 15 7.77 5.43 -5.15
N THR A 16 8.88 5.23 -5.83
CA THR A 16 9.82 6.30 -6.18
C THR A 16 9.86 6.61 -7.68
N PHE A 17 9.33 5.72 -8.49
CA PHE A 17 9.21 5.88 -9.94
C PHE A 17 7.77 6.24 -10.32
N THR A 18 7.59 7.11 -11.31
CA THR A 18 6.29 7.26 -11.97
C THR A 18 5.86 5.93 -12.59
N PRO A 19 4.56 5.72 -12.86
CA PRO A 19 4.11 4.48 -13.51
C PRO A 19 4.87 4.17 -14.81
N SER A 20 5.18 5.17 -15.62
CA SER A 20 5.95 5.01 -16.88
C SER A 20 7.43 4.67 -16.62
N GLU A 21 8.07 5.33 -15.65
CA GLU A 21 9.47 5.04 -15.26
C GLU A 21 9.60 3.63 -14.69
N LEU A 22 8.58 3.19 -13.92
CA LEU A 22 8.52 1.85 -13.37
C LEU A 22 8.53 0.78 -14.47
N VAL A 23 7.75 0.98 -15.55
CA VAL A 23 7.77 0.10 -16.73
C VAL A 23 9.16 0.07 -17.37
N ALA A 24 9.82 1.22 -17.49
CA ALA A 24 11.17 1.30 -18.05
C ALA A 24 12.19 0.55 -17.18
N GLU A 25 12.10 0.67 -15.85
CA GLU A 25 12.97 -0.06 -14.92
C GLU A 25 12.68 -1.57 -14.94
N ALA A 26 11.39 -1.99 -14.96
CA ALA A 26 10.98 -3.38 -15.10
C ALA A 26 11.60 -4.03 -16.37
N LYS A 27 11.56 -3.31 -17.49
CA LYS A 27 12.20 -3.76 -18.73
C LYS A 27 13.71 -3.88 -18.59
N LYS A 28 14.35 -2.90 -17.98
CA LYS A 28 15.81 -2.84 -17.78
C LYS A 28 16.32 -4.01 -16.93
N VAL A 29 15.58 -4.39 -15.86
CA VAL A 29 15.93 -5.54 -15.02
C VAL A 29 15.47 -6.87 -15.60
N GLY A 30 14.78 -6.88 -16.74
CA GLY A 30 14.41 -8.07 -17.48
C GLY A 30 13.12 -8.77 -17.00
N LEU A 31 12.22 -8.04 -16.33
CA LEU A 31 10.90 -8.58 -16.03
C LEU A 31 10.10 -8.83 -17.28
N LYS A 32 9.35 -9.92 -17.30
CA LYS A 32 8.37 -10.25 -18.35
C LYS A 32 6.97 -9.73 -18.03
N ALA A 33 6.65 -9.75 -16.74
CA ALA A 33 5.41 -9.23 -16.21
C ALA A 33 5.64 -8.58 -14.84
N PHE A 34 4.83 -7.58 -14.50
CA PHE A 34 4.76 -7.08 -13.13
C PHE A 34 3.34 -6.61 -12.82
N ALA A 35 2.99 -6.59 -11.54
CA ALA A 35 1.73 -6.02 -11.08
C ALA A 35 1.97 -4.65 -10.45
N LEU A 36 1.23 -3.65 -10.92
CA LEU A 36 1.18 -2.35 -10.24
C LEU A 36 0.10 -2.42 -9.15
N THR A 37 0.53 -2.29 -7.89
CA THR A 37 -0.30 -2.56 -6.71
C THR A 37 -0.23 -1.41 -5.72
N ASP A 38 -0.39 -0.18 -6.18
CA ASP A 38 -0.36 1.02 -5.36
C ASP A 38 -1.35 0.98 -4.20
N HIS A 39 -0.99 1.59 -3.06
CA HIS A 39 -1.81 1.63 -1.85
C HIS A 39 -3.13 2.37 -2.03
N ASP A 40 -4.24 1.66 -1.86
CA ASP A 40 -5.61 2.18 -1.86
C ASP A 40 -5.95 3.03 -3.12
N THR A 41 -5.27 2.80 -4.26
CA THR A 41 -5.50 3.51 -5.53
C THR A 41 -5.17 2.66 -6.74
N VAL A 42 -5.84 2.97 -7.86
CA VAL A 42 -5.59 2.40 -9.19
C VAL A 42 -5.17 3.49 -10.20
N ALA A 43 -4.94 4.71 -9.72
CA ALA A 43 -4.73 5.88 -10.58
C ALA A 43 -3.50 5.77 -11.52
N GLY A 44 -2.47 4.98 -11.14
CA GLY A 44 -1.28 4.76 -11.97
C GLY A 44 -1.44 3.75 -13.10
N ILE A 45 -2.55 2.96 -13.12
CA ILE A 45 -2.66 1.80 -14.00
C ILE A 45 -2.73 2.20 -15.48
N ASP A 46 -3.53 3.20 -15.84
CA ASP A 46 -3.67 3.63 -17.25
C ASP A 46 -2.34 4.13 -17.84
N GLU A 47 -1.58 4.92 -17.08
CA GLU A 47 -0.26 5.39 -17.48
C GLU A 47 0.71 4.22 -17.66
N ALA A 48 0.76 3.31 -16.68
CA ALA A 48 1.61 2.11 -16.74
C ALA A 48 1.22 1.21 -17.92
N ALA A 49 -0.08 1.01 -18.19
CA ALA A 49 -0.56 0.17 -19.28
C ALA A 49 -0.10 0.73 -20.65
N GLY A 50 -0.29 2.03 -20.88
CA GLY A 50 0.17 2.67 -22.11
C GLY A 50 1.69 2.63 -22.30
N ALA A 51 2.47 2.61 -21.23
CA ALA A 51 3.92 2.44 -21.28
C ALA A 51 4.32 0.97 -21.50
N ALA A 52 3.64 0.03 -20.82
CA ALA A 52 3.90 -1.41 -20.89
C ALA A 52 3.65 -1.98 -22.28
N ASP A 53 2.57 -1.56 -22.95
CA ASP A 53 2.26 -1.91 -24.32
C ASP A 53 3.40 -1.54 -25.28
N LYS A 54 3.93 -0.33 -25.16
CA LYS A 54 5.07 0.16 -25.95
C LYS A 54 6.37 -0.58 -25.63
N ALA A 55 6.53 -0.97 -24.38
CA ALA A 55 7.72 -1.67 -23.91
C ALA A 55 7.71 -3.17 -24.22
N GLY A 56 6.54 -3.77 -24.50
CA GLY A 56 6.36 -5.21 -24.68
C GLY A 56 6.53 -5.98 -23.37
N ILE A 57 6.04 -5.42 -22.26
CA ILE A 57 6.00 -6.03 -20.92
C ILE A 57 4.53 -6.25 -20.56
N GLU A 58 4.21 -7.36 -19.94
CA GLU A 58 2.88 -7.60 -19.39
C GLU A 58 2.68 -6.80 -18.09
N LEU A 59 1.70 -5.91 -18.08
CA LEU A 59 1.21 -5.25 -16.87
C LEU A 59 -0.01 -6.00 -16.34
N ILE A 60 0.05 -6.34 -15.06
CA ILE A 60 -1.07 -6.90 -14.31
C ILE A 60 -1.71 -5.77 -13.52
N PRO A 61 -2.97 -5.40 -13.79
CA PRO A 61 -3.67 -4.39 -13.00
C PRO A 61 -3.91 -4.92 -11.59
N GLY A 62 -3.50 -4.15 -10.59
CA GLY A 62 -3.58 -4.55 -9.19
C GLY A 62 -3.83 -3.38 -8.25
N ILE A 63 -3.88 -3.69 -6.97
CA ILE A 63 -4.02 -2.75 -5.86
C ILE A 63 -3.50 -3.41 -4.59
N GLU A 64 -2.97 -2.62 -3.65
CA GLU A 64 -2.75 -3.07 -2.27
C GLU A 64 -3.73 -2.35 -1.33
N ILE A 65 -4.73 -3.07 -0.81
CA ILE A 65 -5.73 -2.52 0.10
C ILE A 65 -5.24 -2.65 1.54
N SER A 66 -5.15 -1.52 2.23
CA SER A 66 -4.87 -1.49 3.67
C SER A 66 -6.11 -1.83 4.47
N THR A 67 -5.99 -2.77 5.40
CA THR A 67 -7.10 -3.31 6.19
C THR A 67 -6.77 -3.36 7.67
N LYS A 68 -7.77 -3.55 8.52
CA LYS A 68 -7.60 -3.66 9.97
C LYS A 68 -8.15 -4.98 10.47
N TYR A 69 -7.28 -5.81 11.02
CA TYR A 69 -7.60 -7.11 11.59
C TYR A 69 -7.73 -7.04 13.10
N ASN A 70 -8.77 -7.70 13.61
CA ASN A 70 -9.00 -7.89 15.03
C ASN A 70 -9.27 -9.36 15.33
N SER A 71 -8.67 -9.87 16.39
CA SER A 71 -8.93 -11.19 16.93
C SER A 71 -9.06 -11.12 18.46
N THR A 72 -9.21 -12.26 19.12
CA THR A 72 -9.23 -12.33 20.60
C THR A 72 -7.94 -11.79 21.22
N TYR A 73 -6.81 -11.91 20.53
CA TYR A 73 -5.48 -11.56 21.04
C TYR A 73 -4.82 -10.38 20.33
N ILE A 74 -5.37 -9.97 19.19
CA ILE A 74 -4.82 -8.91 18.35
C ILE A 74 -5.88 -7.82 18.17
N LYS A 75 -5.49 -6.58 18.40
CA LYS A 75 -6.36 -5.42 18.18
C LYS A 75 -5.71 -4.46 17.20
N ASP A 76 -6.54 -3.94 16.30
CA ASP A 76 -6.20 -2.88 15.34
C ASP A 76 -4.95 -3.14 14.48
N LYS A 77 -4.65 -4.41 14.19
CA LYS A 77 -3.48 -4.77 13.39
C LYS A 77 -3.70 -4.42 11.92
N GLU A 78 -2.82 -3.61 11.36
CA GLU A 78 -2.82 -3.32 9.94
C GLU A 78 -2.33 -4.54 9.16
N ILE A 79 -3.16 -4.98 8.22
CA ILE A 79 -2.94 -6.13 7.33
C ILE A 79 -3.23 -5.65 5.92
N HIS A 80 -2.41 -6.07 4.95
CA HIS A 80 -2.59 -5.66 3.57
C HIS A 80 -3.05 -6.83 2.70
N ILE A 81 -3.96 -6.55 1.78
CA ILE A 81 -4.47 -7.51 0.79
C ILE A 81 -4.14 -6.97 -0.59
N VAL A 82 -3.32 -7.71 -1.32
CA VAL A 82 -3.03 -7.44 -2.73
C VAL A 82 -4.12 -8.04 -3.59
N GLY A 83 -4.68 -7.23 -4.47
CA GLY A 83 -5.54 -7.64 -5.57
C GLY A 83 -4.77 -7.66 -6.88
N LEU A 84 -4.87 -8.76 -7.62
CA LEU A 84 -4.26 -8.93 -8.94
C LEU A 84 -5.35 -9.17 -9.97
N TYR A 85 -5.14 -8.76 -11.23
CA TYR A 85 -6.08 -8.92 -12.34
C TYR A 85 -7.46 -8.31 -12.08
N ILE A 86 -7.52 -7.20 -11.33
CA ILE A 86 -8.76 -6.50 -11.02
C ILE A 86 -9.31 -5.77 -12.25
N ASP A 87 -10.62 -5.72 -12.38
CA ASP A 87 -11.29 -4.74 -13.23
C ASP A 87 -11.26 -3.37 -12.54
N TYR A 88 -10.20 -2.62 -12.81
CA TYR A 88 -9.96 -1.29 -12.23
C TYR A 88 -10.88 -0.20 -12.80
N THR A 89 -11.81 -0.56 -13.71
CA THR A 89 -12.86 0.33 -14.21
C THR A 89 -14.20 0.08 -13.53
N ASN A 90 -14.31 -0.93 -12.69
CA ASN A 90 -15.54 -1.29 -11.98
C ASN A 90 -15.97 -0.15 -11.04
N GLU A 91 -17.11 0.47 -11.30
CA GLU A 91 -17.62 1.65 -10.56
C GLU A 91 -17.85 1.38 -9.07
N HIS A 92 -18.35 0.18 -8.72
CA HIS A 92 -18.53 -0.19 -7.31
C HIS A 92 -17.20 -0.29 -6.59
N PHE A 93 -16.21 -0.95 -7.22
CA PHE A 93 -14.85 -1.06 -6.68
C PHE A 93 -14.22 0.32 -6.48
N LEU A 94 -14.30 1.20 -7.49
CA LEU A 94 -13.76 2.57 -7.42
C LEU A 94 -14.42 3.40 -6.30
N THR A 95 -15.72 3.25 -6.08
CA THR A 95 -16.44 3.93 -5.01
C THR A 95 -15.96 3.50 -3.62
N GLU A 96 -15.79 2.20 -3.40
CA GLU A 96 -15.32 1.64 -2.13
C GLU A 96 -13.87 2.10 -1.81
N ILE A 97 -12.94 2.02 -2.78
CA ILE A 97 -11.56 2.45 -2.55
C ILE A 97 -11.44 3.97 -2.35
N ALA A 98 -12.29 4.77 -2.97
CA ALA A 98 -12.34 6.22 -2.71
C ALA A 98 -12.65 6.49 -1.23
N GLY A 99 -13.61 5.79 -0.63
CA GLY A 99 -13.91 5.89 0.80
C GLY A 99 -12.72 5.49 1.70
N PHE A 100 -11.87 4.55 1.27
CA PHE A 100 -10.65 4.20 2.02
C PHE A 100 -9.61 5.32 1.96
N ARG A 101 -9.50 6.01 0.81
CA ARG A 101 -8.64 7.20 0.64
C ARG A 101 -9.07 8.35 1.54
N ASP A 102 -10.36 8.68 1.58
CA ASP A 102 -10.90 9.75 2.44
C ASP A 102 -10.55 9.54 3.91
N ASN A 103 -10.66 8.29 4.38
CA ASN A 103 -10.24 7.93 5.74
C ASN A 103 -8.72 8.11 5.97
N ARG A 104 -7.91 7.91 4.93
CA ARG A 104 -6.45 8.13 4.97
C ARG A 104 -6.15 9.62 5.06
N ASP A 105 -6.81 10.44 4.27
CA ASP A 105 -6.61 11.88 4.23
C ASP A 105 -6.98 12.53 5.56
N GLY A 106 -8.10 12.17 6.17
CA GLY A 106 -8.46 12.63 7.51
C GLY A 106 -7.47 12.22 8.60
N ARG A 107 -6.77 11.06 8.46
CA ARG A 107 -5.67 10.67 9.33
C ARG A 107 -4.43 11.56 9.08
N ASN A 108 -4.13 11.87 7.83
CA ASN A 108 -2.96 12.68 7.45
C ASN A 108 -3.08 14.12 8.01
N GLU A 109 -4.26 14.72 7.97
CA GLU A 109 -4.51 16.03 8.58
C GLU A 109 -4.19 16.05 10.07
N LYS A 110 -4.65 15.04 10.82
CA LYS A 110 -4.33 14.90 12.24
C LYS A 110 -2.84 14.69 12.49
N LEU A 111 -2.17 13.93 11.62
CA LEU A 111 -0.73 13.71 11.73
C LEU A 111 0.05 15.00 11.50
N ILE A 112 -0.34 15.81 10.53
CA ILE A 112 0.20 17.14 10.26
C ILE A 112 0.07 18.03 11.50
N GLU A 113 -1.11 18.07 12.12
CA GLU A 113 -1.34 18.83 13.35
C GLU A 113 -0.41 18.38 14.49
N MET A 114 -0.30 17.06 14.72
CA MET A 114 0.56 16.51 15.78
C MET A 114 2.03 16.83 15.55
N MET A 115 2.52 16.73 14.32
CA MET A 115 3.91 17.06 13.99
C MET A 115 4.20 18.55 14.20
N ASN A 116 3.29 19.43 13.77
CA ASN A 116 3.42 20.88 14.00
C ASN A 116 3.46 21.21 15.49
N ASN A 117 2.59 20.60 16.30
CA ASN A 117 2.56 20.80 17.76
C ASN A 117 3.85 20.29 18.44
N ALA A 118 4.53 19.31 17.83
CA ALA A 118 5.80 18.78 18.31
C ALA A 118 7.03 19.56 17.80
N GLY A 119 6.84 20.70 17.12
CA GLY A 119 7.92 21.52 16.58
C GLY A 119 8.57 20.95 15.31
N MET A 120 7.86 20.11 14.57
CA MET A 120 8.24 19.59 13.26
C MET A 120 7.33 20.20 12.18
N PRO A 121 7.59 21.42 11.70
CA PRO A 121 6.74 22.12 10.74
C PRO A 121 6.50 21.33 9.47
N ILE A 122 5.23 21.12 9.13
CA ILE A 122 4.78 20.41 7.93
C ILE A 122 3.41 20.94 7.51
N SER A 123 3.13 20.96 6.20
CA SER A 123 1.80 21.25 5.67
C SER A 123 1.41 20.25 4.58
N LEU A 124 0.12 20.11 4.32
CA LEU A 124 -0.37 19.27 3.22
C LEU A 124 0.14 19.80 1.87
N GLU A 125 0.20 21.14 1.69
CA GLU A 125 0.74 21.78 0.50
C GLU A 125 2.20 21.36 0.29
N ALA A 126 3.06 21.48 1.31
CA ALA A 126 4.47 21.06 1.22
C ALA A 126 4.63 19.55 0.92
N MET A 127 3.70 18.72 1.38
CA MET A 127 3.68 17.29 1.04
C MET A 127 3.27 17.07 -0.41
N ARG A 128 2.26 17.79 -0.90
CA ARG A 128 1.81 17.70 -2.29
C ARG A 128 2.83 18.24 -3.28
N ASP A 129 3.47 19.38 -2.98
CA ASP A 129 4.59 19.93 -3.77
C ASP A 129 5.74 18.92 -3.92
N MET A 130 5.96 18.10 -2.88
CA MET A 130 7.08 17.16 -2.86
C MET A 130 6.76 15.83 -3.53
N PHE A 131 5.53 15.34 -3.38
CA PHE A 131 5.16 13.98 -3.77
C PHE A 131 4.11 13.90 -4.88
N GLY A 132 3.48 15.01 -5.23
CA GLY A 132 2.43 15.12 -6.24
C GLY A 132 1.02 15.29 -5.65
N ASP A 133 0.17 16.02 -6.38
CA ASP A 133 -1.18 16.37 -5.94
C ASP A 133 -2.11 15.16 -5.83
N ASP A 134 -1.99 14.21 -6.76
CA ASP A 134 -2.85 13.04 -6.86
C ASP A 134 -2.30 11.81 -6.11
N THR A 135 -1.10 11.93 -5.51
CA THR A 135 -0.44 10.86 -4.78
C THR A 135 -1.21 10.51 -3.51
N VAL A 136 -1.44 9.22 -3.29
CA VAL A 136 -1.97 8.71 -2.01
C VAL A 136 -0.89 8.80 -0.94
N LEU A 137 -0.95 9.83 -0.09
CA LEU A 137 0.04 10.06 0.95
C LEU A 137 -0.03 8.99 2.04
N THR A 138 1.02 8.18 2.14
CA THR A 138 1.21 7.14 3.16
C THR A 138 2.10 7.62 4.30
N ARG A 139 2.27 6.82 5.37
CA ARG A 139 3.26 7.10 6.43
C ARG A 139 4.70 7.12 5.92
N ALA A 140 4.99 6.41 4.83
CA ALA A 140 6.31 6.42 4.21
C ALA A 140 6.68 7.82 3.66
N HIS A 141 5.71 8.56 3.13
CA HIS A 141 5.94 9.96 2.71
C HIS A 141 6.28 10.86 3.88
N PHE A 142 5.57 10.73 5.01
CA PHE A 142 5.90 11.46 6.23
C PHE A 142 7.31 11.11 6.74
N ALA A 143 7.69 9.83 6.71
CA ALA A 143 9.04 9.42 7.05
C ALA A 143 10.09 10.06 6.14
N ARG A 144 9.89 10.02 4.80
CA ARG A 144 10.76 10.69 3.83
C ARG A 144 10.85 12.19 4.08
N TYR A 145 9.71 12.86 4.33
CA TYR A 145 9.69 14.28 4.68
C TYR A 145 10.53 14.57 5.92
N MET A 146 10.37 13.78 6.98
CA MET A 146 11.14 13.91 8.21
C MET A 146 12.64 13.76 7.98
N VAL A 147 13.07 12.83 7.14
CA VAL A 147 14.49 12.66 6.75
C VAL A 147 14.98 13.89 5.98
N MET A 148 14.23 14.36 4.98
CA MET A 148 14.61 15.51 4.15
C MET A 148 14.71 16.81 4.94
N LYS A 149 13.88 16.96 6.00
CA LYS A 149 13.94 18.12 6.90
C LYS A 149 14.95 17.97 8.04
N GLY A 150 15.63 16.81 8.13
CA GLY A 150 16.63 16.56 9.16
C GLY A 150 16.05 16.29 10.56
N TYR A 151 14.76 15.95 10.67
CA TYR A 151 14.15 15.58 11.96
C TYR A 151 14.58 14.18 12.41
N VAL A 152 14.93 13.33 11.48
CA VAL A 152 15.47 11.97 11.67
C VAL A 152 16.54 11.69 10.62
N SER A 153 17.38 10.68 10.88
CA SER A 153 18.48 10.28 9.96
C SER A 153 18.08 9.25 8.90
N SER A 154 16.96 8.54 9.13
CA SER A 154 16.48 7.49 8.22
C SER A 154 14.98 7.26 8.35
N ASN A 155 14.37 6.62 7.33
CA ASN A 155 12.99 6.19 7.39
C ASN A 155 12.74 5.22 8.55
N ASN A 156 13.67 4.28 8.80
CA ASN A 156 13.56 3.35 9.91
C ASN A 156 13.48 4.10 11.25
N GLU A 157 14.35 5.09 11.45
CA GLU A 157 14.28 5.93 12.66
C GLU A 157 12.93 6.66 12.78
N ALA A 158 12.38 7.15 11.66
CA ALA A 158 11.06 7.81 11.68
C ALA A 158 9.96 6.85 12.17
N PHE A 159 9.95 5.61 11.69
CA PHE A 159 8.98 4.61 12.14
C PHE A 159 9.22 4.17 13.59
N ASP A 160 10.46 3.90 13.95
CA ASP A 160 10.82 3.40 15.28
C ASP A 160 10.52 4.40 16.40
N ARG A 161 10.67 5.71 16.14
CA ARG A 161 10.51 6.75 17.15
C ARG A 161 9.15 7.46 17.11
N TYR A 162 8.52 7.57 15.93
CA TYR A 162 7.39 8.48 15.74
C TYR A 162 6.17 7.88 15.08
N LEU A 163 6.31 7.18 13.93
CA LEU A 163 5.20 6.84 13.02
C LEU A 163 4.69 5.41 13.17
N GLY A 164 5.49 4.51 13.75
CA GLY A 164 5.15 3.11 13.94
C GLY A 164 4.03 2.90 14.94
N GLU A 165 3.49 1.68 14.99
CA GLU A 165 2.43 1.30 15.92
C GLU A 165 2.85 1.56 17.38
N GLY A 166 1.98 2.23 18.14
CA GLY A 166 2.24 2.61 19.53
C GLY A 166 3.21 3.78 19.73
N LYS A 167 3.65 4.44 18.65
CA LYS A 167 4.55 5.60 18.72
C LYS A 167 3.76 6.93 18.79
N PRO A 168 4.43 8.05 19.19
CA PRO A 168 3.76 9.33 19.45
C PRO A 168 2.89 9.86 18.31
N PHE A 169 3.27 9.64 17.06
CA PHE A 169 2.53 10.11 15.88
C PHE A 169 1.72 9.00 15.20
N TYR A 170 1.56 7.86 15.86
CA TYR A 170 0.69 6.81 15.34
C TYR A 170 -0.77 7.18 15.52
N ILE A 171 -1.51 7.28 14.42
CA ILE A 171 -2.94 7.51 14.41
C ILE A 171 -3.60 6.33 13.72
N SER A 172 -4.46 5.63 14.46
CA SER A 172 -5.33 4.59 13.87
C SER A 172 -6.38 5.27 12.99
N ARG A 173 -6.62 4.71 11.80
CA ARG A 173 -7.69 5.16 10.89
C ARG A 173 -8.76 4.09 10.74
N GLN A 174 -9.92 4.47 10.24
CA GLN A 174 -10.90 3.48 9.80
C GLN A 174 -10.38 2.82 8.52
N MET A 175 -10.34 1.50 8.55
CA MET A 175 -9.95 0.63 7.44
C MET A 175 -10.96 -0.50 7.35
N PRO A 176 -11.21 -1.08 6.16
CA PRO A 176 -12.05 -2.25 6.04
C PRO A 176 -11.48 -3.44 6.82
N ASP A 177 -12.34 -4.37 7.16
CA ASP A 177 -11.91 -5.71 7.59
C ASP A 177 -11.20 -6.42 6.42
N PRO A 178 -10.13 -7.21 6.65
CA PRO A 178 -9.42 -7.89 5.58
C PRO A 178 -10.32 -8.80 4.72
N ALA A 179 -11.36 -9.40 5.31
CA ALA A 179 -12.32 -10.20 4.52
C ALA A 179 -13.10 -9.34 3.53
N ARG A 180 -13.50 -8.12 3.92
CA ARG A 180 -14.17 -7.20 2.98
C ARG A 180 -13.25 -6.80 1.81
N ALA A 181 -11.97 -6.59 2.07
CA ALA A 181 -11.00 -6.33 1.00
C ALA A 181 -10.86 -7.53 0.04
N VAL A 182 -10.81 -8.76 0.57
CA VAL A 182 -10.80 -9.99 -0.24
C VAL A 182 -12.05 -10.09 -1.11
N GLU A 183 -13.24 -9.84 -0.52
CA GLU A 183 -14.52 -9.88 -1.24
C GLU A 183 -14.55 -8.81 -2.34
N LEU A 184 -14.16 -7.58 -2.02
CA LEU A 184 -14.15 -6.46 -2.97
C LEU A 184 -13.23 -6.74 -4.18
N ILE A 185 -12.03 -7.28 -3.96
CA ILE A 185 -11.12 -7.69 -5.04
C ILE A 185 -11.77 -8.76 -5.93
N ARG A 186 -12.46 -9.73 -5.33
CA ARG A 186 -13.15 -10.78 -6.07
C ARG A 186 -14.38 -10.28 -6.84
N GLU A 187 -15.12 -9.34 -6.26
CA GLU A 187 -16.25 -8.65 -6.92
C GLU A 187 -15.77 -7.88 -8.16
N ALA A 188 -14.52 -7.37 -8.14
CA ALA A 188 -13.83 -6.79 -9.28
C ALA A 188 -13.18 -7.82 -10.21
N GLY A 189 -13.50 -9.12 -10.08
CA GLY A 189 -12.96 -10.18 -10.93
C GLY A 189 -11.51 -10.59 -10.62
N GLY A 190 -10.90 -10.02 -9.61
CA GLY A 190 -9.48 -10.20 -9.27
C GLY A 190 -9.20 -11.41 -8.37
N VAL A 191 -7.92 -11.59 -8.10
CA VAL A 191 -7.34 -12.62 -7.23
C VAL A 191 -6.78 -11.95 -6.00
N ALA A 192 -7.25 -12.34 -4.79
CA ALA A 192 -6.80 -11.76 -3.54
C ALA A 192 -5.65 -12.56 -2.91
N VAL A 193 -4.60 -11.85 -2.48
CA VAL A 193 -3.37 -12.39 -1.90
C VAL A 193 -3.06 -11.66 -0.59
N LEU A 194 -2.73 -12.39 0.48
CA LEU A 194 -2.25 -11.81 1.72
C LEU A 194 -0.82 -11.30 1.52
N ALA A 195 -0.61 -9.99 1.65
CA ALA A 195 0.68 -9.35 1.44
C ALA A 195 1.66 -9.58 2.62
N HIS A 196 2.94 -9.66 2.35
CA HIS A 196 4.10 -9.62 3.28
C HIS A 196 3.82 -10.03 4.75
N PRO A 197 3.32 -11.26 5.03
CA PRO A 197 2.84 -11.66 6.37
C PRO A 197 3.92 -11.59 7.45
N ILE A 198 5.19 -11.67 7.10
CA ILE A 198 6.31 -11.56 8.04
C ILE A 198 6.37 -10.18 8.73
N LEU A 199 5.88 -9.13 8.07
CA LEU A 199 5.90 -7.77 8.60
C LEU A 199 4.82 -7.54 9.68
N TYR A 200 3.89 -8.46 9.85
CA TYR A 200 2.85 -8.30 10.87
C TYR A 200 3.33 -8.61 12.27
N HIS A 201 4.45 -9.34 12.41
CA HIS A 201 5.00 -9.72 13.72
C HIS A 201 3.98 -10.41 14.64
N ILE A 202 3.10 -11.22 14.06
CA ILE A 202 2.13 -12.06 14.77
C ILE A 202 2.64 -13.49 14.86
N SER A 203 2.14 -14.25 15.83
CA SER A 203 2.53 -15.66 15.96
C SER A 203 2.01 -16.51 14.80
N ASP A 204 2.69 -17.64 14.51
CA ASP A 204 2.26 -18.58 13.47
C ASP A 204 0.82 -19.07 13.68
N SER A 205 0.40 -19.24 14.95
CA SER A 205 -0.96 -19.64 15.28
C SER A 205 -1.99 -18.56 14.93
N GLU A 206 -1.68 -17.28 15.10
CA GLU A 206 -2.55 -16.18 14.72
C GLU A 206 -2.53 -15.98 13.19
N LEU A 207 -1.37 -16.12 12.55
CA LEU A 207 -1.28 -16.09 11.08
C LEU A 207 -2.13 -17.22 10.46
N LEU A 208 -2.06 -18.42 11.00
CA LEU A 208 -2.88 -19.53 10.52
C LEU A 208 -4.39 -19.23 10.67
N LYS A 209 -4.83 -18.66 11.79
CA LYS A 209 -6.23 -18.24 11.99
C LYS A 209 -6.65 -17.19 10.99
N LEU A 210 -5.81 -16.17 10.76
CA LEU A 210 -6.04 -15.14 9.76
C LEU A 210 -6.18 -15.75 8.36
N CYS A 211 -5.25 -16.61 7.95
CA CYS A 211 -5.32 -17.29 6.64
C CYS A 211 -6.58 -18.15 6.52
N GLN A 212 -6.97 -18.89 7.54
CA GLN A 212 -8.19 -19.69 7.55
C GLN A 212 -9.45 -18.83 7.49
N TYR A 213 -9.45 -17.68 8.17
CA TYR A 213 -10.52 -16.69 8.10
C TYR A 213 -10.66 -16.14 6.68
N LEU A 214 -9.58 -15.62 6.12
CA LEU A 214 -9.58 -15.02 4.78
C LEU A 214 -9.86 -16.05 3.67
N LYS A 215 -9.40 -17.28 3.82
CA LYS A 215 -9.70 -18.36 2.88
C LYS A 215 -11.20 -18.63 2.75
N ARG A 216 -11.97 -18.52 3.83
CA ARG A 216 -13.45 -18.68 3.80
C ARG A 216 -14.12 -17.53 3.01
N HIS A 217 -13.47 -16.37 2.90
CA HIS A 217 -13.94 -15.22 2.12
C HIS A 217 -13.37 -15.20 0.70
N GLY A 218 -12.47 -16.15 0.36
CA GLY A 218 -11.99 -16.34 -1.00
C GLY A 218 -10.56 -15.88 -1.24
N LEU A 219 -9.74 -15.69 -0.19
CA LEU A 219 -8.30 -15.52 -0.34
C LEU A 219 -7.70 -16.69 -1.12
N THR A 220 -6.88 -16.39 -2.12
CA THR A 220 -6.33 -17.37 -3.05
C THR A 220 -4.85 -17.65 -2.80
N GLY A 221 -4.11 -16.67 -2.33
CA GLY A 221 -2.66 -16.76 -2.14
C GLY A 221 -2.17 -16.05 -0.89
N ILE A 222 -0.91 -16.30 -0.58
CA ILE A 222 -0.13 -15.61 0.45
C ILE A 222 1.26 -15.35 -0.13
N GLU A 223 1.81 -14.18 0.10
CA GLU A 223 3.18 -13.89 -0.30
C GLU A 223 4.17 -14.69 0.54
N GLY A 224 5.01 -15.46 -0.17
CA GLY A 224 6.19 -16.08 0.42
C GLY A 224 7.32 -15.06 0.43
N CYS A 225 7.38 -14.24 1.48
CA CYS A 225 8.31 -13.13 1.56
C CYS A 225 9.74 -13.65 1.77
N LEU A 226 10.57 -13.55 0.74
CA LEU A 226 12.01 -13.57 0.85
C LEU A 226 12.46 -12.09 0.92
N LEU A 227 12.40 -11.50 2.11
CA LEU A 227 13.10 -10.24 2.35
C LEU A 227 14.59 -10.54 2.35
N TYR A 228 15.21 -10.38 1.20
CA TYR A 228 16.66 -10.25 1.14
C TYR A 228 17.01 -8.84 1.61
N THR A 229 17.43 -8.75 2.85
CA THR A 229 18.11 -7.55 3.37
C THR A 229 19.58 -7.56 2.99
#